data_eb57e4b142eed296b6f1c26125d666ad
#
_entry.id   eb57e4b142eed296b6f1c26125d666ad
#
_cell.length_a   1.000
_cell.length_b   1.000
_cell.length_c   1.000
_cell.angle_alpha   90.00
_cell.angle_beta   90.00
_cell.angle_gamma   90.00
#
_symmetry.space_group_name_H-M   'P 1'
#
loop_
_entity.id
_entity.type
_entity.pdbx_description
1 polymer ?
#
loop_
_entity_poly.entity_id
_entity_poly.type
_entity_poly.pdbx_seq_one_letter_code
_entity_poly.pdbx_strand_id
1 'polypeptide(L)'
;MRKWFLGISLFFLVCLVAIVLLFEQSDRFRQNVYKTIIAENQIPEDYVPIYKEAGEEYGVPWELLASVHRVETIFSTMDPLESPVGALGHFQFMPRTWIGWSYPGIDDIGNVAEDVDITDTDLIAAHNGYGTDASGSGKADPFDLADSAYSAARYLADHGAREGNYEEALFSYNKSEDYVEEVMGYYHTYTEEGYELIQLPLNRHKAGT
;
A
#
# COMPACT_ATOMS: atom_id res chain seq x y z
N MET A 1 -12.40 36.62 -35.30
CA MET A 1 -11.27 35.78 -34.82
C MET A 1 -11.08 35.84 -33.28
N ARG A 2 -10.95 37.04 -32.66
CA ARG A 2 -10.69 37.17 -31.19
C ARG A 2 -11.74 36.53 -30.26
N LYS A 3 -13.03 36.54 -30.63
CA LYS A 3 -14.11 35.91 -29.84
C LYS A 3 -14.07 34.36 -29.86
N TRP A 4 -13.61 33.78 -30.96
CA TRP A 4 -13.45 32.33 -31.10
C TRP A 4 -12.27 31.80 -30.24
N PHE A 5 -11.17 32.55 -30.21
CA PHE A 5 -10.03 32.20 -29.32
C PHE A 5 -10.40 32.27 -27.84
N LEU A 6 -11.20 33.27 -27.45
CA LEU A 6 -11.69 33.39 -26.07
C LEU A 6 -12.62 32.22 -25.68
N GLY A 7 -13.50 31.77 -26.57
CA GLY A 7 -14.37 30.62 -26.33
C GLY A 7 -13.61 29.30 -26.20
N ILE A 8 -12.61 29.09 -27.08
CA ILE A 8 -11.74 27.91 -27.04
C ILE A 8 -10.91 27.91 -25.75
N SER A 9 -10.32 29.04 -25.37
CA SER A 9 -9.53 29.16 -24.13
C SER A 9 -10.39 28.89 -22.87
N LEU A 10 -11.62 29.41 -22.85
CA LEU A 10 -12.55 29.16 -21.73
C LEU A 10 -12.95 27.68 -21.66
N PHE A 11 -13.20 27.05 -22.80
CA PHE A 11 -13.50 25.61 -22.83
C PHE A 11 -12.35 24.77 -22.28
N PHE A 12 -11.11 25.01 -22.69
CA PHE A 12 -9.95 24.31 -22.15
C PHE A 12 -9.76 24.56 -20.65
N LEU A 13 -10.01 25.78 -20.17
CA LEU A 13 -9.95 26.08 -18.74
C LEU A 13 -11.01 25.30 -17.95
N VAL A 14 -12.24 25.22 -18.45
CA VAL A 14 -13.32 24.45 -17.82
C VAL A 14 -12.98 22.95 -17.80
N CYS A 15 -12.45 22.42 -18.91
CA CYS A 15 -11.99 21.02 -18.96
C CYS A 15 -10.86 20.76 -17.97
N LEU A 16 -9.88 21.66 -17.87
CA LEU A 16 -8.78 21.54 -16.91
C LEU A 16 -9.30 21.53 -15.47
N VAL A 17 -10.21 22.46 -15.12
CA VAL A 17 -10.82 22.51 -13.78
C VAL A 17 -11.62 21.22 -13.50
N ALA A 18 -12.37 20.71 -14.48
CA ALA A 18 -13.11 19.46 -14.32
C ALA A 18 -12.18 18.26 -14.10
N ILE A 19 -11.04 18.18 -14.81
CA ILE A 19 -10.04 17.13 -14.62
C ILE A 19 -9.42 17.23 -13.22
N VAL A 20 -9.07 18.44 -12.77
CA VAL A 20 -8.53 18.64 -11.41
C VAL A 20 -9.54 18.23 -10.37
N LEU A 21 -10.80 18.61 -10.50
CA LEU A 21 -11.87 18.21 -9.56
C LEU A 21 -12.10 16.70 -9.56
N LEU A 22 -12.05 16.04 -10.73
CA LEU A 22 -12.15 14.58 -10.81
C LEU A 22 -10.94 13.90 -10.14
N PHE A 23 -9.76 14.45 -10.31
CA PHE A 23 -8.54 13.94 -9.68
C PHE A 23 -8.62 14.04 -8.15
N GLU A 24 -9.13 15.16 -7.63
CA GLU A 24 -9.28 15.38 -6.18
C GLU A 24 -10.45 14.59 -5.55
N GLN A 25 -11.49 14.27 -6.32
CA GLN A 25 -12.73 13.67 -5.79
C GLN A 25 -12.88 12.17 -6.09
N SER A 26 -12.07 11.59 -6.96
CA SER A 26 -12.21 10.20 -7.40
C SER A 26 -10.91 9.42 -7.22
N ASP A 27 -10.87 8.57 -6.18
CA ASP A 27 -9.74 7.68 -5.92
C ASP A 27 -9.45 6.75 -7.11
N ARG A 28 -10.49 6.20 -7.73
CA ARG A 28 -10.35 5.36 -8.93
C ARG A 28 -9.70 6.11 -10.09
N PHE A 29 -10.10 7.36 -10.32
CA PHE A 29 -9.53 8.18 -11.39
C PHE A 29 -8.05 8.46 -11.09
N ARG A 30 -7.74 8.82 -9.84
CA ARG A 30 -6.37 9.08 -9.36
C ARG A 30 -5.48 7.84 -9.51
N GLN A 31 -5.94 6.67 -9.04
CA GLN A 31 -5.23 5.41 -9.19
C GLN A 31 -4.95 5.06 -10.66
N ASN A 32 -5.94 5.22 -11.55
CA ASN A 32 -5.73 4.98 -12.98
C ASN A 32 -4.70 5.93 -13.60
N VAL A 33 -4.67 7.20 -13.17
CA VAL A 33 -3.65 8.17 -13.60
C VAL A 33 -2.27 7.72 -13.11
N TYR A 34 -2.12 7.33 -11.83
CA TYR A 34 -0.84 6.85 -11.30
C TYR A 34 -0.39 5.53 -11.94
N LYS A 35 -1.30 4.57 -12.18
CA LYS A 35 -0.99 3.35 -12.98
C LYS A 35 -0.44 3.67 -14.37
N THR A 36 -0.84 4.80 -14.95
CA THR A 36 -0.35 5.23 -16.28
C THR A 36 0.98 5.99 -16.19
N ILE A 37 1.20 6.75 -15.12
CA ILE A 37 2.40 7.58 -14.94
C ILE A 37 3.58 6.77 -14.41
N ILE A 38 3.35 5.86 -13.46
CA ILE A 38 4.38 5.01 -12.88
C ILE A 38 4.49 3.75 -13.74
N ALA A 39 5.55 3.65 -14.55
CA ALA A 39 5.78 2.48 -15.42
C ALA A 39 5.92 1.20 -14.60
N GLU A 40 5.64 0.06 -15.24
CA GLU A 40 5.59 -1.25 -14.56
C GLU A 40 6.90 -1.63 -13.84
N ASN A 41 8.04 -1.23 -14.40
CA ASN A 41 9.36 -1.48 -13.83
C ASN A 41 9.86 -0.36 -12.90
N GLN A 42 9.04 0.63 -12.54
CA GLN A 42 9.47 1.74 -11.69
C GLN A 42 9.14 1.51 -10.22
N ILE A 43 10.13 1.81 -9.36
CA ILE A 43 10.02 1.73 -7.89
C ILE A 43 10.46 3.06 -7.27
N PRO A 44 9.72 3.61 -6.28
CA PRO A 44 10.15 4.81 -5.57
C PRO A 44 11.46 4.59 -4.82
N GLU A 45 12.45 5.45 -5.08
CA GLU A 45 13.79 5.35 -4.50
C GLU A 45 13.76 5.42 -2.96
N ASP A 46 12.94 6.30 -2.39
CA ASP A 46 12.84 6.52 -0.94
C ASP A 46 12.31 5.30 -0.17
N TYR A 47 11.62 4.36 -0.85
CA TYR A 47 11.02 3.20 -0.21
C TYR A 47 11.92 1.95 -0.21
N VAL A 48 12.88 1.89 -1.14
CA VAL A 48 13.76 0.73 -1.30
C VAL A 48 14.55 0.36 -0.03
N PRO A 49 15.12 1.30 0.74
CA PRO A 49 15.79 0.97 1.99
C PRO A 49 14.86 0.24 2.97
N ILE A 50 13.63 0.71 3.14
CA ILE A 50 12.62 0.13 4.05
C ILE A 50 12.29 -1.30 3.63
N TYR A 51 12.05 -1.55 2.34
CA TYR A 51 11.76 -2.90 1.85
C TYR A 51 12.94 -3.85 2.06
N LYS A 52 14.19 -3.37 1.85
CA LYS A 52 15.40 -4.19 2.05
C LYS A 52 15.59 -4.56 3.51
N GLU A 53 15.42 -3.61 4.42
CA GLU A 53 15.52 -3.86 5.86
C GLU A 53 14.44 -4.82 6.35
N ALA A 54 13.18 -4.60 5.95
CA ALA A 54 12.08 -5.51 6.30
C ALA A 54 12.26 -6.91 5.68
N GLY A 55 12.70 -6.97 4.44
CA GLY A 55 12.97 -8.23 3.74
C GLY A 55 14.12 -9.02 4.36
N GLU A 56 15.19 -8.35 4.79
CA GLU A 56 16.32 -8.97 5.49
C GLU A 56 15.91 -9.51 6.86
N GLU A 57 15.13 -8.75 7.62
CA GLU A 57 14.64 -9.16 8.95
C GLU A 57 13.81 -10.45 8.90
N TYR A 58 12.92 -10.58 7.91
CA TYR A 58 11.99 -11.71 7.85
C TYR A 58 12.34 -12.78 6.82
N GLY A 59 13.40 -12.60 6.04
CA GLY A 59 13.82 -13.55 5.00
C GLY A 59 12.90 -13.56 3.78
N VAL A 60 12.36 -12.41 3.40
CA VAL A 60 11.48 -12.23 2.24
C VAL A 60 12.20 -11.36 1.19
N PRO A 61 12.14 -11.70 -0.10
CA PRO A 61 12.69 -10.83 -1.13
C PRO A 61 12.07 -9.43 -1.07
N TRP A 62 12.90 -8.40 -1.03
CA TRP A 62 12.42 -7.02 -0.94
C TRP A 62 11.61 -6.60 -2.18
N GLU A 63 11.90 -7.19 -3.34
CA GLU A 63 11.16 -6.97 -4.58
C GLU A 63 9.72 -7.49 -4.46
N LEU A 64 9.50 -8.56 -3.68
CA LEU A 64 8.15 -9.05 -3.39
C LEU A 64 7.36 -8.03 -2.56
N LEU A 65 8.00 -7.40 -1.57
CA LEU A 65 7.38 -6.32 -0.79
C LEU A 65 7.03 -5.12 -1.65
N ALA A 66 7.94 -4.71 -2.55
CA ALA A 66 7.70 -3.64 -3.50
C ALA A 66 6.51 -3.97 -4.43
N SER A 67 6.40 -5.22 -4.87
CA SER A 67 5.31 -5.70 -5.73
C SER A 67 3.96 -5.68 -5.02
N VAL A 68 3.90 -6.15 -3.77
CA VAL A 68 2.70 -6.06 -2.93
C VAL A 68 2.29 -4.61 -2.74
N HIS A 69 3.20 -3.73 -2.33
CA HIS A 69 2.91 -2.31 -2.12
C HIS A 69 2.40 -1.62 -3.40
N ARG A 70 2.96 -2.00 -4.55
CA ARG A 70 2.49 -1.50 -5.84
C ARG A 70 1.04 -1.90 -6.12
N VAL A 71 0.69 -3.17 -5.91
CA VAL A 71 -0.66 -3.68 -6.19
C VAL A 71 -1.67 -3.08 -5.20
N GLU A 72 -1.33 -3.00 -3.92
CA GLU A 72 -2.23 -2.50 -2.88
C GLU A 72 -2.57 -1.00 -3.07
N THR A 73 -1.57 -0.15 -3.20
CA THR A 73 -1.78 1.31 -3.14
C THR A 73 -1.05 2.11 -4.22
N ILE A 74 -0.41 1.43 -5.19
CA ILE A 74 0.47 2.04 -6.19
C ILE A 74 1.51 2.93 -5.48
N PHE A 75 2.25 2.31 -4.55
CA PHE A 75 3.24 3.01 -3.74
C PHE A 75 2.66 4.19 -2.96
N SER A 76 1.56 3.96 -2.23
CA SER A 76 0.92 4.97 -1.37
C SER A 76 0.33 6.18 -2.12
N THR A 77 0.00 6.03 -3.40
CA THR A 77 -0.68 7.09 -4.15
C THR A 77 -2.20 7.12 -3.92
N MET A 78 -2.74 6.11 -3.23
CA MET A 78 -4.11 6.11 -2.72
C MET A 78 -4.27 7.15 -1.60
N ASP A 79 -5.39 7.88 -1.59
CA ASP A 79 -5.71 8.90 -0.57
C ASP A 79 -7.23 9.03 -0.41
N PRO A 80 -7.80 8.63 0.75
CA PRO A 80 -7.08 8.12 1.92
C PRO A 80 -6.47 6.72 1.68
N LEU A 81 -5.46 6.35 2.48
CA LEU A 81 -4.87 5.01 2.53
C LEU A 81 -5.79 4.05 3.32
N GLU A 82 -7.06 4.09 3.00
CA GLU A 82 -8.10 3.25 3.59
C GLU A 82 -9.08 2.85 2.49
N SER A 83 -9.33 1.55 2.36
CA SER A 83 -10.26 1.07 1.35
C SER A 83 -11.71 1.17 1.82
N PRO A 84 -12.69 1.18 0.89
CA PRO A 84 -14.12 1.17 1.25
C PRO A 84 -14.56 -0.05 2.07
N VAL A 85 -13.75 -1.10 2.12
CA VAL A 85 -13.97 -2.32 2.90
C VAL A 85 -13.16 -2.35 4.20
N GLY A 86 -12.51 -1.24 4.56
CA GLY A 86 -11.80 -1.07 5.83
C GLY A 86 -10.38 -1.63 5.84
N ALA A 87 -9.75 -1.92 4.70
CA ALA A 87 -8.32 -2.23 4.66
C ALA A 87 -7.49 -0.96 4.86
N LEU A 88 -6.42 -1.04 5.67
CA LEU A 88 -5.70 0.10 6.23
C LEU A 88 -4.26 0.19 5.74
N GLY A 89 -3.82 1.41 5.51
CA GLY A 89 -2.43 1.79 5.34
C GLY A 89 -1.81 1.40 4.01
N HIS A 90 -0.50 1.48 3.97
CA HIS A 90 0.33 1.31 2.77
C HIS A 90 0.19 -0.07 2.11
N PHE A 91 0.02 -1.10 2.92
CA PHE A 91 -0.09 -2.51 2.53
C PHE A 91 -1.52 -3.07 2.72
N GLN A 92 -2.52 -2.21 2.92
CA GLN A 92 -3.95 -2.54 2.97
C GLN A 92 -4.30 -3.71 3.89
N PHE A 93 -3.79 -3.69 5.12
CA PHE A 93 -4.11 -4.69 6.12
C PHE A 93 -5.58 -4.62 6.57
N MET A 94 -6.25 -5.75 6.61
CA MET A 94 -7.52 -5.84 7.33
C MET A 94 -7.27 -5.71 8.84
N PRO A 95 -8.13 -5.00 9.59
CA PRO A 95 -7.98 -4.82 11.04
C PRO A 95 -7.80 -6.13 11.83
N ARG A 96 -8.48 -7.21 11.43
CA ARG A 96 -8.33 -8.53 12.06
C ARG A 96 -6.93 -9.12 11.87
N THR A 97 -6.31 -8.88 10.74
CA THR A 97 -4.94 -9.33 10.48
C THR A 97 -3.95 -8.45 11.23
N TRP A 98 -4.22 -7.15 11.32
CA TRP A 98 -3.37 -6.19 12.01
C TRP A 98 -3.35 -6.39 13.52
N ILE A 99 -4.54 -6.37 14.17
CA ILE A 99 -4.65 -6.50 15.64
C ILE A 99 -4.56 -7.96 16.08
N GLY A 100 -5.13 -8.89 15.30
CA GLY A 100 -5.20 -10.32 15.58
C GLY A 100 -6.63 -10.87 15.58
N TRP A 101 -6.77 -12.07 15.06
CA TRP A 101 -8.06 -12.73 14.84
C TRP A 101 -8.82 -13.07 16.12
N SER A 102 -8.13 -13.16 17.28
CA SER A 102 -8.75 -13.43 18.57
C SER A 102 -9.33 -12.20 19.25
N TYR A 103 -9.12 -10.99 18.70
CA TYR A 103 -9.62 -9.75 19.29
C TYR A 103 -11.14 -9.62 19.09
N PRO A 104 -11.92 -9.51 20.18
CA PRO A 104 -13.38 -9.52 20.11
C PRO A 104 -14.00 -8.17 19.65
N GLY A 105 -13.23 -7.08 19.64
CA GLY A 105 -13.68 -5.73 19.28
C GLY A 105 -13.74 -5.44 17.78
N ILE A 106 -13.62 -6.47 16.94
CA ILE A 106 -13.76 -6.38 15.49
C ILE A 106 -14.94 -7.23 15.06
N ASP A 107 -15.91 -6.66 14.36
CA ASP A 107 -17.07 -7.40 13.85
C ASP A 107 -16.74 -8.31 12.67
N ASP A 108 -17.74 -9.08 12.19
CA ASP A 108 -17.56 -10.07 11.12
C ASP A 108 -17.24 -9.44 9.75
N ILE A 109 -17.50 -8.15 9.58
CA ILE A 109 -17.19 -7.39 8.37
C ILE A 109 -15.92 -6.53 8.49
N GLY A 110 -15.22 -6.64 9.64
CA GLY A 110 -13.91 -6.02 9.85
C GLY A 110 -13.95 -4.62 10.45
N ASN A 111 -15.12 -4.08 10.84
CA ASN A 111 -15.18 -2.79 11.51
C ASN A 111 -14.60 -2.89 12.91
N VAL A 112 -13.78 -1.91 13.25
CA VAL A 112 -13.18 -1.75 14.59
C VAL A 112 -14.09 -0.84 15.42
N ALA A 113 -14.31 -1.17 16.69
CA ALA A 113 -15.04 -0.30 17.59
C ALA A 113 -14.30 1.04 17.76
N GLU A 114 -15.04 2.14 17.88
CA GLU A 114 -14.49 3.52 17.89
C GLU A 114 -13.48 3.79 19.02
N ASP A 115 -13.53 3.02 20.10
CA ASP A 115 -12.66 3.16 21.28
C ASP A 115 -11.39 2.31 21.22
N VAL A 116 -11.14 1.60 20.11
CA VAL A 116 -9.98 0.72 19.94
C VAL A 116 -8.81 1.48 19.33
N ASP A 117 -7.69 1.54 20.07
CA ASP A 117 -6.42 1.98 19.48
C ASP A 117 -5.77 0.83 18.71
N ILE A 118 -5.91 0.84 17.39
CA ILE A 118 -5.32 -0.18 16.50
C ILE A 118 -3.79 -0.14 16.47
N THR A 119 -3.18 0.91 17.01
CA THR A 119 -1.72 1.11 17.06
C THR A 119 -1.10 0.59 18.35
N ASP A 120 -1.89 0.09 19.30
CA ASP A 120 -1.45 -0.41 20.59
C ASP A 120 -0.69 -1.74 20.41
N THR A 121 0.62 -1.72 20.63
CA THR A 121 1.51 -2.87 20.48
C THR A 121 1.22 -3.98 21.49
N ASP A 122 0.77 -3.65 22.70
CA ASP A 122 0.40 -4.63 23.71
C ASP A 122 -0.89 -5.36 23.32
N LEU A 123 -1.87 -4.61 22.77
CA LEU A 123 -3.09 -5.19 22.24
C LEU A 123 -2.80 -6.15 21.07
N ILE A 124 -2.00 -5.71 20.11
CA ILE A 124 -1.58 -6.51 18.95
C ILE A 124 -0.86 -7.79 19.40
N ALA A 125 0.09 -7.68 20.34
CA ALA A 125 0.83 -8.82 20.86
C ALA A 125 -0.08 -9.80 21.60
N ALA A 126 -1.05 -9.31 22.40
CA ALA A 126 -1.99 -10.15 23.15
C ALA A 126 -2.89 -10.99 22.23
N HIS A 127 -3.13 -10.54 21.02
CA HIS A 127 -4.02 -11.19 20.05
C HIS A 127 -3.31 -11.81 18.84
N ASN A 128 -1.97 -11.87 18.87
CA ASN A 128 -1.11 -12.40 17.81
C ASN A 128 -1.35 -11.70 16.45
N GLY A 129 -1.55 -10.38 16.48
CA GLY A 129 -1.66 -9.58 15.27
C GLY A 129 -0.32 -9.39 14.57
N TYR A 130 -0.39 -8.94 13.32
CA TYR A 130 0.80 -8.70 12.51
C TYR A 130 1.34 -7.27 12.62
N GLY A 131 0.60 -6.33 13.19
CA GLY A 131 1.07 -4.96 13.38
C GLY A 131 2.43 -4.93 14.11
N THR A 132 3.38 -4.19 13.56
CA THR A 132 4.77 -4.15 14.02
C THR A 132 5.21 -2.69 14.14
N ASP A 133 5.76 -2.29 15.31
CA ASP A 133 6.40 -0.99 15.51
C ASP A 133 7.86 -1.06 15.03
N ALA A 134 8.07 -0.88 13.74
CA ALA A 134 9.40 -0.88 13.13
C ALA A 134 10.02 0.53 13.13
N SER A 135 9.18 1.56 13.15
CA SER A 135 9.61 2.97 13.26
C SER A 135 10.19 3.31 14.63
N GLY A 136 9.92 2.49 15.65
CA GLY A 136 10.36 2.72 17.04
C GLY A 136 9.59 3.86 17.73
N SER A 137 8.40 4.18 17.24
CA SER A 137 7.55 5.25 17.80
C SER A 137 6.84 4.85 19.09
N GLY A 138 6.83 3.56 19.43
CA GLY A 138 6.04 2.96 20.51
C GLY A 138 4.63 2.60 20.07
N LYS A 139 4.32 2.68 18.79
CA LYS A 139 3.03 2.36 18.18
C LYS A 139 3.27 1.58 16.89
N ALA A 140 2.41 0.60 16.61
CA ALA A 140 2.38 -0.05 15.30
C ALA A 140 1.30 0.64 14.44
N ASP A 141 1.73 1.53 13.55
CA ASP A 141 0.82 2.35 12.74
C ASP A 141 0.76 1.84 11.28
N PRO A 142 -0.41 1.34 10.78
CA PRO A 142 -0.51 0.89 9.39
C PRO A 142 -0.32 2.03 8.36
N PHE A 143 -0.40 3.29 8.81
CA PHE A 143 -0.14 4.48 8.00
C PHE A 143 1.32 4.98 8.09
N ASP A 144 2.17 4.35 8.92
CA ASP A 144 3.61 4.46 8.83
C ASP A 144 4.16 3.40 7.86
N LEU A 145 5.00 3.83 6.92
CA LEU A 145 5.48 2.93 5.85
C LEU A 145 6.40 1.82 6.40
N ALA A 146 7.26 2.13 7.37
CA ALA A 146 8.15 1.14 7.95
C ALA A 146 7.36 0.09 8.72
N ASP A 147 6.43 0.52 9.59
CA ASP A 147 5.59 -0.37 10.38
C ASP A 147 4.77 -1.30 9.49
N SER A 148 4.18 -0.74 8.43
CA SER A 148 3.35 -1.47 7.47
C SER A 148 4.16 -2.46 6.62
N ALA A 149 5.38 -2.07 6.16
CA ALA A 149 6.25 -2.93 5.37
C ALA A 149 6.81 -4.11 6.19
N TYR A 150 7.22 -3.88 7.44
CA TYR A 150 7.68 -4.94 8.34
C TYR A 150 6.54 -5.90 8.69
N SER A 151 5.34 -5.37 8.92
CA SER A 151 4.14 -6.19 9.14
C SER A 151 3.84 -7.08 7.92
N ALA A 152 3.94 -6.55 6.71
CA ALA A 152 3.75 -7.30 5.48
C ALA A 152 4.84 -8.38 5.28
N ALA A 153 6.10 -8.04 5.51
CA ALA A 153 7.21 -8.99 5.44
C ALA A 153 7.02 -10.14 6.42
N ARG A 154 6.66 -9.84 7.67
CA ARG A 154 6.36 -10.84 8.71
C ARG A 154 5.20 -11.75 8.28
N TYR A 155 4.10 -11.16 7.80
CA TYR A 155 2.95 -11.93 7.33
C TYR A 155 3.33 -12.89 6.21
N LEU A 156 3.98 -12.40 5.16
CA LEU A 156 4.40 -13.20 4.03
C LEU A 156 5.38 -14.30 4.43
N ALA A 157 6.34 -14.01 5.31
CA ALA A 157 7.28 -14.98 5.85
C ALA A 157 6.58 -16.13 6.57
N ASP A 158 5.63 -15.82 7.45
CA ASP A 158 4.87 -16.82 8.22
C ASP A 158 3.93 -17.68 7.34
N HIS A 159 3.65 -17.22 6.10
CA HIS A 159 2.79 -17.92 5.14
C HIS A 159 3.57 -18.57 3.98
N GLY A 160 4.89 -18.73 4.12
CA GLY A 160 5.69 -19.54 3.20
C GLY A 160 6.68 -18.74 2.34
N ALA A 161 6.66 -17.42 2.34
CA ALA A 161 7.58 -16.64 1.50
C ALA A 161 9.05 -16.81 1.90
N ARG A 162 9.35 -17.09 3.17
CA ARG A 162 10.69 -17.40 3.66
C ARG A 162 11.27 -18.66 3.04
N GLU A 163 10.42 -19.64 2.73
CA GLU A 163 10.76 -20.91 2.11
C GLU A 163 10.70 -20.85 0.57
N GLY A 164 10.38 -19.70 -0.01
CA GLY A 164 10.24 -19.49 -1.44
C GLY A 164 8.85 -19.82 -2.00
N ASN A 165 7.85 -20.08 -1.15
CA ASN A 165 6.47 -20.36 -1.55
C ASN A 165 5.67 -19.06 -1.72
N TYR A 166 6.11 -18.19 -2.65
CA TYR A 166 5.59 -16.84 -2.80
C TYR A 166 4.10 -16.80 -3.18
N GLU A 167 3.69 -17.65 -4.11
CA GLU A 167 2.28 -17.71 -4.56
C GLU A 167 1.33 -18.12 -3.43
N GLU A 168 1.74 -19.09 -2.58
CA GLU A 168 0.96 -19.52 -1.41
C GLU A 168 0.86 -18.39 -0.37
N ALA A 169 1.96 -17.69 -0.12
CA ALA A 169 1.98 -16.55 0.80
C ALA A 169 1.08 -15.41 0.30
N LEU A 170 1.16 -15.09 -0.99
CA LEU A 170 0.33 -14.07 -1.62
C LEU A 170 -1.16 -14.47 -1.64
N PHE A 171 -1.48 -15.74 -1.90
CA PHE A 171 -2.85 -16.23 -1.82
C PHE A 171 -3.38 -16.20 -0.39
N SER A 172 -2.51 -16.36 0.60
CA SER A 172 -2.88 -16.16 2.01
C SER A 172 -3.16 -14.70 2.32
N TYR A 173 -2.41 -13.77 1.73
CA TYR A 173 -2.55 -12.33 1.89
C TYR A 173 -3.86 -11.81 1.32
N ASN A 174 -4.16 -12.20 0.08
CA ASN A 174 -5.41 -11.89 -0.60
C ASN A 174 -5.92 -13.15 -1.32
N LYS A 175 -7.11 -13.64 -0.96
CA LYS A 175 -7.69 -14.90 -1.45
C LYS A 175 -8.15 -14.82 -2.93
N SER A 176 -7.27 -14.36 -3.82
CA SER A 176 -7.53 -14.15 -5.25
C SER A 176 -6.35 -14.60 -6.09
N GLU A 177 -6.59 -15.48 -7.04
CA GLU A 177 -5.58 -15.90 -8.03
C GLU A 177 -5.15 -14.73 -8.93
N ASP A 178 -6.07 -13.84 -9.32
CA ASP A 178 -5.76 -12.65 -10.11
C ASP A 178 -4.78 -11.72 -9.36
N TYR A 179 -4.93 -11.61 -8.03
CA TYR A 179 -4.02 -10.87 -7.19
C TYR A 179 -2.61 -11.49 -7.18
N VAL A 180 -2.55 -12.81 -7.01
CA VAL A 180 -1.28 -13.55 -7.04
C VAL A 180 -0.57 -13.34 -8.38
N GLU A 181 -1.30 -13.48 -9.49
CA GLU A 181 -0.75 -13.26 -10.83
C GLU A 181 -0.25 -11.82 -11.03
N GLU A 182 -1.01 -10.81 -10.58
CA GLU A 182 -0.60 -9.40 -10.69
C GLU A 182 0.67 -9.12 -9.87
N VAL A 183 0.73 -9.55 -8.61
CA VAL A 183 1.91 -9.34 -7.75
C VAL A 183 3.14 -10.08 -8.29
N MET A 184 2.99 -11.35 -8.69
CA MET A 184 4.08 -12.13 -9.26
C MET A 184 4.58 -11.54 -10.59
N GLY A 185 3.70 -10.96 -11.38
CA GLY A 185 4.07 -10.24 -12.59
C GLY A 185 5.05 -9.09 -12.31
N TYR A 186 4.75 -8.25 -11.31
CA TYR A 186 5.68 -7.20 -10.88
C TYR A 186 6.96 -7.75 -10.26
N TYR A 187 6.86 -8.82 -9.45
CA TYR A 187 8.03 -9.47 -8.87
C TYR A 187 9.01 -9.96 -9.95
N HIS A 188 8.52 -10.62 -11.01
CA HIS A 188 9.34 -11.06 -12.15
C HIS A 188 9.93 -9.86 -12.90
N THR A 189 9.13 -8.80 -13.14
CA THR A 189 9.63 -7.58 -13.76
C THR A 189 10.80 -7.00 -12.97
N TYR A 190 10.69 -6.89 -11.65
CA TYR A 190 11.74 -6.29 -10.82
C TYR A 190 12.99 -7.16 -10.70
N THR A 191 12.84 -8.50 -10.70
CA THR A 191 13.96 -9.43 -10.50
C THR A 191 14.64 -9.84 -11.79
N GLU A 192 13.91 -10.00 -12.89
CA GLU A 192 14.40 -10.59 -14.14
C GLU A 192 14.65 -9.54 -15.23
N GLU A 193 13.75 -8.57 -15.39
CA GLU A 193 13.87 -7.55 -16.43
C GLU A 193 14.62 -6.31 -15.94
N GLY A 194 14.64 -6.09 -14.62
CA GLY A 194 15.25 -4.95 -13.94
C GLY A 194 14.27 -3.82 -13.67
N TYR A 195 14.63 -2.99 -12.70
CA TYR A 195 13.81 -1.87 -12.25
C TYR A 195 14.51 -0.52 -12.43
N GLU A 196 13.71 0.55 -12.48
CA GLU A 196 14.15 1.93 -12.52
C GLU A 196 13.69 2.64 -11.24
N LEU A 197 14.62 3.39 -10.60
CA LEU A 197 14.31 4.17 -9.42
C LEU A 197 13.74 5.53 -9.83
N ILE A 198 12.63 5.92 -9.21
CA ILE A 198 11.97 7.19 -9.45
C ILE A 198 11.74 7.98 -8.17
N GLN A 199 11.63 9.30 -8.31
CA GLN A 199 11.08 10.17 -7.27
C GLN A 199 9.57 10.29 -7.49
N LEU A 200 8.77 9.98 -6.45
CA LEU A 200 7.32 10.20 -6.57
C LEU A 200 7.03 11.70 -6.59
N PRO A 201 6.21 12.18 -7.54
CA PRO A 201 5.78 13.55 -7.54
C PRO A 201 4.87 13.82 -6.33
N LEU A 202 5.35 14.63 -5.36
CA LEU A 202 4.61 15.15 -4.22
C LEU A 202 3.97 14.08 -3.32
N ASN A 203 4.79 13.37 -2.56
CA ASN A 203 4.29 12.56 -1.46
C ASN A 203 3.75 13.47 -0.35
N ARG A 204 2.42 13.65 -0.25
CA ARG A 204 1.77 14.40 0.85
C ARG A 204 1.87 13.66 2.18
N HIS A 205 2.19 12.38 2.15
CA HIS A 205 2.45 11.54 3.33
C HIS A 205 3.92 11.55 3.72
N LYS A 206 4.56 12.75 3.77
CA LYS A 206 5.80 12.84 4.51
C LYS A 206 5.48 12.56 5.97
N ALA A 207 6.11 11.49 6.48
CA ALA A 207 6.14 11.11 7.87
C ALA A 207 5.97 12.31 8.80
N GLY A 208 5.05 12.19 9.75
CA GLY A 208 4.89 13.17 10.80
C GLY A 208 6.24 13.41 11.47
N THR A 209 6.70 14.64 11.37
CA THR A 209 7.78 15.17 12.21
C THR A 209 7.27 15.45 13.60
#